data_afd5d8743c54f4f43ec909d528e937e1
#
_entry.id   afd5d8743c54f4f43ec909d528e937e1
#
_cell.length_a   1.000
_cell.length_b   1.000
_cell.length_c   1.000
_cell.angle_alpha   90.00
_cell.angle_beta   90.00
_cell.angle_gamma   90.00
#
_symmetry.space_group_name_H-M   'P 1'
#
loop_
_entity.id
_entity.type
_entity.pdbx_description
1 polymer ?
#
loop_
_entity_poly.entity_id
_entity_poly.type
_entity_poly.pdbx_seq_one_letter_code
_entity_poly.pdbx_strand_id
1 'polypeptide(L)'
;PMRRASANGEQPSRVPVLKIAAAVVVTAAVSIGGSLLALHQENQTFATTIGGREALSLVDGSKIELNTDTVLRMAEGSSQRKVWLDKGEAYFDIKHDVAHPFVVMVGNHRITDLGTKFIVRQEGDRVEVKLLEGSARLDANDGAPSQTAVLKPGDVAIATANATSVTKRPVKELANDLGWRRGVLMFDHTTLAEAVAEFNRYSRQKIVIADPQIAKLEIGGTFPSDDVKLFGRATHIALGLHVEERDNTIVISQ
;
A
#
# COMPACT_ATOMS: atom_id res chain seq x y z
N PRO A 1 84.06 -49.55 29.12
CA PRO A 1 82.84 -49.15 29.68
C PRO A 1 81.99 -48.30 28.69
N MET A 2 81.01 -48.98 28.15
CA MET A 2 80.11 -48.42 27.12
C MET A 2 78.93 -47.76 27.84
N ARG A 3 78.69 -46.48 27.57
CA ARG A 3 77.45 -45.74 27.96
C ARG A 3 76.39 -46.02 26.89
N ARG A 4 75.27 -46.56 27.31
CA ARG A 4 74.06 -46.66 26.49
C ARG A 4 73.34 -45.31 26.55
N ALA A 5 73.08 -44.71 25.40
CA ALA A 5 72.21 -43.60 25.23
C ALA A 5 70.75 -44.10 25.18
N SER A 6 69.91 -43.60 26.06
CA SER A 6 68.44 -43.79 26.01
C SER A 6 67.86 -42.81 25.02
N ALA A 7 67.24 -43.31 23.99
CA ALA A 7 66.43 -42.53 23.06
C ALA A 7 65.02 -42.37 23.68
N ASN A 8 64.69 -41.16 24.09
CA ASN A 8 63.29 -40.78 24.45
C ASN A 8 62.49 -40.58 23.14
N GLY A 9 61.62 -41.53 22.83
CA GLY A 9 60.68 -41.39 21.76
C GLY A 9 59.49 -40.47 22.20
N GLU A 10 59.45 -39.23 21.72
CA GLU A 10 58.27 -38.42 21.80
C GLU A 10 57.16 -38.97 20.87
N GLN A 11 56.06 -39.45 21.47
CA GLN A 11 54.88 -39.85 20.73
C GLN A 11 54.12 -38.59 20.31
N PRO A 12 53.75 -38.41 19.03
CA PRO A 12 52.90 -37.29 18.62
C PRO A 12 51.49 -37.48 19.20
N SER A 13 51.01 -36.49 19.92
CA SER A 13 49.67 -36.46 20.47
C SER A 13 48.63 -36.45 19.33
N ARG A 14 47.97 -37.58 19.14
CA ARG A 14 46.84 -37.69 18.21
C ARG A 14 45.67 -36.89 18.81
N VAL A 15 45.48 -35.65 18.36
CA VAL A 15 44.26 -34.89 18.63
C VAL A 15 43.10 -35.67 18.01
N PRO A 16 42.06 -36.07 18.74
CA PRO A 16 41.01 -36.91 18.21
C PRO A 16 40.21 -36.12 17.16
N VAL A 17 40.37 -36.53 15.90
CA VAL A 17 39.66 -35.95 14.71
C VAL A 17 38.15 -35.88 14.96
N LEU A 18 37.63 -36.77 15.80
CA LEU A 18 36.21 -36.78 16.21
C LEU A 18 35.76 -35.53 16.95
N LYS A 19 36.61 -34.85 17.73
CA LYS A 19 36.28 -33.62 18.44
C LYS A 19 36.24 -32.40 17.51
N ILE A 20 37.07 -32.40 16.48
CA ILE A 20 37.08 -31.32 15.46
C ILE A 20 35.84 -31.43 14.56
N ALA A 21 35.46 -32.66 14.16
CA ALA A 21 34.27 -32.89 13.35
C ALA A 21 32.98 -32.48 14.09
N ALA A 22 32.87 -32.77 15.40
CA ALA A 22 31.74 -32.36 16.21
C ALA A 22 31.63 -30.84 16.35
N ALA A 23 32.74 -30.12 16.51
CA ALA A 23 32.77 -28.67 16.59
C ALA A 23 32.32 -27.98 15.27
N VAL A 24 32.74 -28.53 14.12
CA VAL A 24 32.34 -28.04 12.77
C VAL A 24 30.84 -28.25 12.52
N VAL A 25 30.28 -29.39 12.94
CA VAL A 25 28.84 -29.65 12.79
C VAL A 25 27.99 -28.73 13.66
N VAL A 26 28.42 -28.46 14.91
CA VAL A 26 27.72 -27.54 15.81
C VAL A 26 27.78 -26.11 15.31
N THR A 27 28.93 -25.61 14.82
CA THR A 27 29.04 -24.28 14.22
C THR A 27 28.22 -24.14 12.94
N ALA A 28 28.19 -25.15 12.08
CA ALA A 28 27.35 -25.15 10.89
C ALA A 28 25.84 -25.14 11.25
N ALA A 29 25.42 -25.94 12.23
CA ALA A 29 24.04 -26.00 12.69
C ALA A 29 23.59 -24.66 13.34
N VAL A 30 24.45 -24.01 14.12
CA VAL A 30 24.18 -22.67 14.70
C VAL A 30 24.13 -21.60 13.62
N SER A 31 24.99 -21.65 12.61
CA SER A 31 25.01 -20.72 11.48
C SER A 31 23.77 -20.90 10.60
N ILE A 32 23.34 -22.12 10.31
CA ILE A 32 22.15 -22.42 9.53
C ILE A 32 20.88 -22.07 10.34
N GLY A 33 20.83 -22.41 11.62
CA GLY A 33 19.73 -22.05 12.52
C GLY A 33 19.59 -20.55 12.69
N GLY A 34 20.70 -19.83 12.87
CA GLY A 34 20.73 -18.37 12.94
C GLY A 34 20.28 -17.70 11.62
N SER A 35 20.69 -18.24 10.46
CA SER A 35 20.26 -17.74 9.15
C SER A 35 18.78 -18.01 8.88
N LEU A 36 18.25 -19.16 9.32
CA LEU A 36 16.81 -19.47 9.18
C LEU A 36 15.95 -18.61 10.10
N LEU A 37 16.41 -18.26 11.31
CA LEU A 37 15.74 -17.32 12.21
C LEU A 37 15.78 -15.87 11.68
N ALA A 38 16.87 -15.47 11.02
CA ALA A 38 16.99 -14.14 10.42
C ALA A 38 16.11 -13.96 9.15
N LEU A 39 15.64 -15.06 8.54
CA LEU A 39 14.75 -15.03 7.37
C LEU A 39 13.26 -14.94 7.74
N HIS A 40 12.88 -15.15 9.00
CA HIS A 40 11.53 -14.92 9.50
C HIS A 40 11.37 -13.45 9.94
N GLN A 41 11.44 -12.54 8.98
CA GLN A 41 10.96 -11.18 9.17
C GLN A 41 9.43 -11.26 9.09
N GLU A 42 8.76 -11.41 10.23
CA GLU A 42 7.31 -11.38 10.31
C GLU A 42 6.84 -9.98 9.88
N ASN A 43 6.03 -9.94 8.82
CA ASN A 43 5.39 -8.70 8.41
C ASN A 43 4.11 -8.53 9.22
N GLN A 44 3.93 -7.42 9.88
CA GLN A 44 2.63 -7.03 10.43
C GLN A 44 1.67 -6.72 9.29
N THR A 45 0.49 -7.32 9.32
CA THR A 45 -0.56 -7.08 8.32
C THR A 45 -1.72 -6.34 8.95
N PHE A 46 -2.09 -5.23 8.34
CA PHE A 46 -3.23 -4.39 8.69
C PHE A 46 -4.27 -4.51 7.59
N ALA A 47 -5.53 -4.70 7.95
CA ALA A 47 -6.59 -4.90 6.96
C ALA A 47 -7.91 -4.26 7.40
N THR A 48 -8.54 -3.53 6.51
CA THR A 48 -9.87 -2.96 6.69
C THR A 48 -10.92 -3.74 5.91
N THR A 49 -12.13 -3.81 6.44
CA THR A 49 -13.29 -4.37 5.73
C THR A 49 -13.91 -3.32 4.79
N ILE A 50 -14.86 -3.74 3.94
CA ILE A 50 -15.69 -2.81 3.15
C ILE A 50 -16.38 -1.83 4.10
N GLY A 51 -16.21 -0.52 3.85
CA GLY A 51 -16.67 0.59 4.67
C GLY A 51 -15.79 0.87 5.91
N GLY A 52 -14.84 -0.02 6.24
CA GLY A 52 -13.91 0.14 7.36
C GLY A 52 -12.80 1.14 7.08
N ARG A 53 -12.19 1.62 8.16
CA ARG A 53 -11.02 2.52 8.13
C ARG A 53 -10.14 2.25 9.33
N GLU A 54 -8.84 2.44 9.20
CA GLU A 54 -7.88 2.27 10.28
C GLU A 54 -6.78 3.33 10.19
N ALA A 55 -6.33 3.84 11.33
CA ALA A 55 -5.24 4.81 11.42
C ALA A 55 -4.07 4.21 12.20
N LEU A 56 -2.89 4.23 11.59
CA LEU A 56 -1.65 3.72 12.13
C LEU A 56 -0.70 4.89 12.41
N SER A 57 -0.13 4.91 13.62
CA SER A 57 0.93 5.85 13.97
C SER A 57 2.26 5.11 14.06
N LEU A 58 3.24 5.53 13.29
CA LEU A 58 4.57 4.93 13.28
C LEU A 58 5.46 5.54 14.37
N VAL A 59 6.50 4.82 14.75
CA VAL A 59 7.44 5.24 15.82
C VAL A 59 8.16 6.55 15.47
N ASP A 60 8.39 6.79 14.19
CA ASP A 60 9.03 8.02 13.68
C ASP A 60 8.10 9.25 13.67
N GLY A 61 6.82 9.07 14.04
CA GLY A 61 5.78 10.08 14.02
C GLY A 61 5.05 10.21 12.67
N SER A 62 5.37 9.38 11.68
CA SER A 62 4.59 9.26 10.44
C SER A 62 3.22 8.64 10.74
N LYS A 63 2.24 8.92 9.87
CA LYS A 63 0.88 8.38 9.98
C LYS A 63 0.46 7.75 8.66
N ILE A 64 -0.22 6.61 8.75
CA ILE A 64 -0.83 5.94 7.61
C ILE A 64 -2.31 5.75 7.95
N GLU A 65 -3.20 6.13 7.05
CA GLU A 65 -4.63 5.88 7.22
C GLU A 65 -5.12 4.99 6.07
N LEU A 66 -5.66 3.83 6.45
CA LEU A 66 -6.19 2.84 5.52
C LEU A 66 -7.66 3.14 5.25
N ASN A 67 -8.02 3.16 3.98
CA ASN A 67 -9.39 3.32 3.52
C ASN A 67 -10.13 1.97 3.48
N THR A 68 -11.34 1.97 2.93
CA THR A 68 -12.18 0.78 2.74
C THR A 68 -11.45 -0.35 2.01
N ASP A 69 -11.66 -1.61 2.45
CA ASP A 69 -11.22 -2.83 1.77
C ASP A 69 -9.73 -2.80 1.39
N THR A 70 -8.88 -2.40 2.35
CA THR A 70 -7.45 -2.16 2.16
C THR A 70 -6.63 -3.19 2.94
N VAL A 71 -5.53 -3.66 2.34
CA VAL A 71 -4.54 -4.54 2.97
C VAL A 71 -3.16 -3.90 2.83
N LEU A 72 -2.53 -3.65 3.98
CA LEU A 72 -1.18 -3.10 4.08
C LEU A 72 -0.32 -4.03 4.93
N ARG A 73 0.88 -4.33 4.44
CA ARG A 73 1.91 -5.05 5.23
C ARG A 73 3.05 -4.11 5.58
N MET A 74 3.61 -4.28 6.75
CA MET A 74 4.76 -3.52 7.24
C MET A 74 5.81 -4.48 7.78
N ALA A 75 7.08 -4.29 7.42
CA ALA A 75 8.18 -5.11 7.93
C ALA A 75 8.37 -4.85 9.43
N GLU A 76 8.33 -5.90 10.25
CA GLU A 76 8.58 -5.81 11.67
C GLU A 76 10.08 -5.62 11.94
N GLY A 77 10.41 -4.71 12.87
CA GLY A 77 11.76 -4.52 13.36
C GLY A 77 12.78 -3.98 12.35
N SER A 78 12.37 -3.58 11.15
CA SER A 78 13.31 -3.05 10.18
C SER A 78 13.62 -1.57 10.44
N SER A 79 14.90 -1.20 10.37
CA SER A 79 15.33 0.20 10.25
C SER A 79 14.85 0.82 8.94
N GLN A 80 14.32 0.02 8.01
CA GLN A 80 13.75 0.47 6.74
C GLN A 80 12.29 0.82 6.93
N ARG A 81 11.97 2.07 6.64
CA ARG A 81 10.62 2.62 6.58
C ARG A 81 9.92 2.10 5.31
N LYS A 82 9.56 0.79 5.29
CA LYS A 82 9.03 0.12 4.10
C LYS A 82 7.71 -0.57 4.38
N VAL A 83 6.74 -0.33 3.51
CA VAL A 83 5.42 -0.96 3.55
C VAL A 83 5.03 -1.50 2.17
N TRP A 84 4.07 -2.44 2.15
CA TRP A 84 3.46 -2.98 0.94
C TRP A 84 1.97 -2.72 0.99
N LEU A 85 1.45 -1.98 0.02
CA LEU A 85 0.02 -1.85 -0.22
C LEU A 85 -0.39 -2.96 -1.20
N ASP A 86 -0.98 -4.03 -0.66
CA ASP A 86 -1.37 -5.19 -1.47
C ASP A 86 -2.72 -4.99 -2.15
N LYS A 87 -3.60 -4.16 -1.58
CA LYS A 87 -4.94 -3.86 -2.09
C LYS A 87 -5.49 -2.59 -1.46
N GLY A 88 -6.35 -1.89 -2.19
CA GLY A 88 -7.15 -0.79 -1.66
C GLY A 88 -6.46 0.56 -1.74
N GLU A 89 -6.65 1.40 -0.74
CA GLU A 89 -6.20 2.79 -0.73
C GLU A 89 -5.72 3.22 0.65
N ALA A 90 -4.58 3.91 0.68
CA ALA A 90 -4.04 4.48 1.90
C ALA A 90 -3.58 5.92 1.70
N TYR A 91 -3.78 6.75 2.72
CA TYR A 91 -3.20 8.07 2.86
C TYR A 91 -1.95 7.98 3.72
N PHE A 92 -0.89 8.63 3.28
CA PHE A 92 0.41 8.68 3.93
C PHE A 92 0.72 10.11 4.32
N ASP A 93 1.03 10.35 5.60
CA ASP A 93 1.57 11.59 6.14
C ASP A 93 2.93 11.26 6.75
N ILE A 94 3.97 11.38 5.92
CA ILE A 94 5.30 10.86 6.22
C ILE A 94 6.20 11.97 6.70
N LYS A 95 6.81 11.75 7.87
CA LYS A 95 7.79 12.67 8.43
C LYS A 95 9.06 12.68 7.59
N HIS A 96 9.55 13.88 7.29
CA HIS A 96 10.75 14.09 6.49
C HIS A 96 11.99 13.47 7.15
N ASP A 97 12.65 12.56 6.42
CA ASP A 97 13.93 11.96 6.80
C ASP A 97 14.69 11.53 5.55
N VAL A 98 15.66 12.34 5.13
CA VAL A 98 16.47 12.09 3.92
C VAL A 98 17.41 10.90 4.10
N ALA A 99 17.87 10.65 5.34
CA ALA A 99 18.78 9.54 5.63
C ALA A 99 18.08 8.17 5.54
N HIS A 100 16.77 8.15 5.85
CA HIS A 100 15.96 6.93 5.84
C HIS A 100 14.67 7.15 5.04
N PRO A 101 14.71 7.09 3.70
CA PRO A 101 13.54 7.28 2.85
C PRO A 101 12.41 6.31 3.20
N PHE A 102 11.17 6.78 3.11
CA PHE A 102 10.01 5.91 3.23
C PHE A 102 9.70 5.27 1.88
N VAL A 103 9.44 3.97 1.88
CA VAL A 103 9.21 3.21 0.64
C VAL A 103 7.86 2.52 0.70
N VAL A 104 7.00 2.80 -0.28
CA VAL A 104 5.75 2.07 -0.51
C VAL A 104 5.91 1.19 -1.73
N MET A 105 5.78 -0.12 -1.52
CA MET A 105 5.67 -1.10 -2.60
C MET A 105 4.20 -1.31 -2.93
N VAL A 106 3.81 -1.18 -4.18
CA VAL A 106 2.42 -1.29 -4.63
C VAL A 106 2.37 -1.90 -6.03
N GLY A 107 1.73 -3.07 -6.16
CA GLY A 107 1.79 -3.83 -7.41
C GLY A 107 3.24 -4.02 -7.88
N ASN A 108 3.49 -3.70 -9.14
CA ASN A 108 4.85 -3.74 -9.71
C ASN A 108 5.59 -2.38 -9.63
N HIS A 109 5.23 -1.53 -8.67
CA HIS A 109 5.80 -0.19 -8.54
C HIS A 109 6.35 0.05 -7.13
N ARG A 110 7.30 1.00 -7.07
CA ARG A 110 7.90 1.49 -5.85
C ARG A 110 7.76 3.00 -5.79
N ILE A 111 7.20 3.49 -4.68
CA ILE A 111 7.16 4.91 -4.37
C ILE A 111 8.21 5.17 -3.30
N THR A 112 9.16 6.05 -3.60
CA THR A 112 10.19 6.50 -2.65
C THR A 112 9.88 7.93 -2.24
N ASP A 113 9.72 8.14 -0.95
CA ASP A 113 9.30 9.38 -0.34
C ASP A 113 10.35 9.92 0.65
N LEU A 114 10.52 11.23 0.66
CA LEU A 114 11.47 11.94 1.52
C LEU A 114 10.79 12.81 2.60
N GLY A 115 9.44 12.73 2.72
CA GLY A 115 8.65 13.53 3.65
C GLY A 115 7.53 14.26 2.91
N THR A 116 6.41 13.56 2.73
CA THR A 116 5.32 13.99 1.87
C THR A 116 3.96 13.62 2.44
N LYS A 117 2.92 14.26 1.89
CA LYS A 117 1.53 13.82 2.04
C LYS A 117 1.00 13.37 0.70
N PHE A 118 0.59 12.12 0.62
CA PHE A 118 0.13 11.52 -0.62
C PHE A 118 -0.89 10.40 -0.40
N ILE A 119 -1.63 10.09 -1.44
CA ILE A 119 -2.58 8.99 -1.50
C ILE A 119 -2.04 7.96 -2.48
N VAL A 120 -2.13 6.69 -2.13
CA VAL A 120 -1.87 5.57 -3.05
C VAL A 120 -3.10 4.68 -3.09
N ARG A 121 -3.57 4.37 -4.30
CA ARG A 121 -4.67 3.44 -4.54
C ARG A 121 -4.21 2.35 -5.51
N GLN A 122 -4.47 1.11 -5.14
CA GLN A 122 -4.29 -0.05 -5.99
C GLN A 122 -5.64 -0.68 -6.33
N GLU A 123 -5.90 -0.84 -7.61
CA GLU A 123 -7.11 -1.49 -8.13
C GLU A 123 -6.74 -2.40 -9.31
N GLY A 124 -6.69 -3.71 -9.06
CA GLY A 124 -6.10 -4.67 -10.00
C GLY A 124 -4.65 -4.31 -10.30
N ASP A 125 -4.33 -4.17 -11.60
CA ASP A 125 -2.98 -3.80 -12.07
C ASP A 125 -2.75 -2.29 -12.13
N ARG A 126 -3.77 -1.48 -11.81
CA ARG A 126 -3.69 -0.02 -11.83
C ARG A 126 -3.28 0.50 -10.47
N VAL A 127 -2.24 1.31 -10.45
CA VAL A 127 -1.78 2.09 -9.30
C VAL A 127 -2.00 3.56 -9.58
N GLU A 128 -2.68 4.25 -8.68
CA GLU A 128 -2.86 5.70 -8.71
C GLU A 128 -2.15 6.34 -7.52
N VAL A 129 -1.35 7.37 -7.78
CA VAL A 129 -0.63 8.14 -6.77
C VAL A 129 -0.99 9.60 -6.90
N LYS A 130 -1.52 10.21 -5.84
CA LYS A 130 -1.88 11.64 -5.78
C LYS A 130 -0.99 12.33 -4.76
N LEU A 131 -0.22 13.31 -5.19
CA LEU A 131 0.70 14.04 -4.31
C LEU A 131 0.08 15.36 -3.85
N LEU A 132 -0.01 15.54 -2.53
CA LEU A 132 -0.55 16.76 -1.92
C LEU A 132 0.54 17.70 -1.43
N GLU A 133 1.60 17.18 -0.79
CA GLU A 133 2.72 17.97 -0.25
C GLU A 133 4.05 17.24 -0.46
N GLY A 134 5.15 17.98 -0.65
CA GLY A 134 6.50 17.43 -0.74
C GLY A 134 6.90 16.94 -2.13
N SER A 135 7.65 15.85 -2.21
CA SER A 135 8.13 15.25 -3.46
C SER A 135 8.29 13.74 -3.30
N ALA A 136 7.77 12.95 -4.23
CA ALA A 136 7.89 11.50 -4.25
C ALA A 136 8.38 11.02 -5.62
N ARG A 137 9.12 9.91 -5.65
CA ARG A 137 9.53 9.26 -6.89
C ARG A 137 8.77 7.94 -7.04
N LEU A 138 8.14 7.78 -8.18
CA LEU A 138 7.47 6.56 -8.60
C LEU A 138 8.35 5.85 -9.62
N ASP A 139 8.74 4.62 -9.34
CA ASP A 139 9.57 3.77 -10.19
C ASP A 139 8.86 2.45 -10.47
N ALA A 140 9.02 1.89 -11.67
CA ALA A 140 8.68 0.50 -11.91
C ALA A 140 9.69 -0.43 -11.21
N ASN A 141 9.23 -1.56 -10.70
CA ASN A 141 10.05 -2.47 -9.90
C ASN A 141 11.07 -3.26 -10.75
N ASP A 142 10.83 -3.37 -12.05
CA ASP A 142 11.72 -3.99 -13.05
C ASP A 142 12.87 -3.06 -13.49
N GLY A 143 12.92 -1.83 -12.95
CA GLY A 143 13.96 -0.86 -13.27
C GLY A 143 13.84 -0.21 -14.64
N ALA A 144 12.68 -0.35 -15.34
CA ALA A 144 12.45 0.30 -16.64
C ALA A 144 12.50 1.83 -16.50
N PRO A 145 13.50 2.53 -17.08
CA PRO A 145 13.64 3.98 -16.92
C PRO A 145 12.47 4.78 -17.48
N SER A 146 11.78 4.23 -18.48
CA SER A 146 10.61 4.85 -19.12
C SER A 146 9.37 4.95 -18.22
N GLN A 147 9.40 4.33 -17.05
CA GLN A 147 8.30 4.30 -16.08
C GLN A 147 8.65 5.02 -14.77
N THR A 148 9.71 5.81 -14.75
CA THR A 148 10.08 6.64 -13.60
C THR A 148 9.44 8.01 -13.71
N ALA A 149 8.76 8.46 -12.64
CA ALA A 149 8.22 9.80 -12.54
C ALA A 149 8.58 10.44 -11.18
N VAL A 150 8.98 11.72 -11.22
CA VAL A 150 9.14 12.53 -10.00
C VAL A 150 7.90 13.39 -9.85
N LEU A 151 7.14 13.15 -8.80
CA LEU A 151 5.86 13.80 -8.53
C LEU A 151 6.04 15.03 -7.65
N LYS A 152 5.24 16.06 -7.92
CA LYS A 152 5.14 17.34 -7.20
C LYS A 152 3.69 17.56 -6.76
N PRO A 153 3.41 18.47 -5.81
CA PRO A 153 2.05 18.76 -5.38
C PRO A 153 1.12 19.07 -6.55
N GLY A 154 -0.04 18.41 -6.55
CA GLY A 154 -1.01 18.48 -7.64
C GLY A 154 -0.81 17.41 -8.72
N ASP A 155 0.28 16.63 -8.72
CA ASP A 155 0.44 15.53 -9.66
C ASP A 155 -0.43 14.34 -9.27
N VAL A 156 -1.06 13.76 -10.30
CA VAL A 156 -1.78 12.49 -10.26
C VAL A 156 -1.10 11.56 -11.25
N ALA A 157 -0.39 10.57 -10.74
CA ALA A 157 0.23 9.53 -11.54
C ALA A 157 -0.69 8.29 -11.61
N ILE A 158 -0.87 7.78 -12.82
CA ILE A 158 -1.53 6.49 -13.05
C ILE A 158 -0.50 5.58 -13.69
N ALA A 159 -0.18 4.50 -13.00
CA ALA A 159 0.79 3.51 -13.43
C ALA A 159 0.10 2.15 -13.62
N THR A 160 0.49 1.47 -14.69
CA THR A 160 0.10 0.09 -15.04
C THR A 160 1.36 -0.70 -15.33
N ALA A 161 1.25 -2.00 -15.61
CA ALA A 161 2.40 -2.84 -15.98
C ALA A 161 3.22 -2.25 -17.16
N ASN A 162 2.58 -1.51 -18.08
CA ASN A 162 3.19 -1.09 -19.35
C ASN A 162 3.46 0.41 -19.48
N ALA A 163 2.84 1.25 -18.65
CA ALA A 163 2.91 2.70 -18.81
C ALA A 163 2.66 3.45 -17.50
N THR A 164 3.31 4.60 -17.38
CA THR A 164 3.03 5.59 -16.35
C THR A 164 2.63 6.90 -17.03
N SER A 165 1.48 7.46 -16.65
CA SER A 165 1.02 8.78 -17.07
C SER A 165 0.92 9.70 -15.86
N VAL A 166 1.23 10.99 -16.04
CA VAL A 166 1.11 11.99 -14.98
C VAL A 166 0.26 13.14 -15.51
N THR A 167 -0.77 13.49 -14.74
CA THR A 167 -1.64 14.64 -15.01
C THR A 167 -1.59 15.61 -13.83
N LYS A 168 -2.11 16.82 -14.01
CA LYS A 168 -2.20 17.84 -12.98
C LYS A 168 -3.64 18.06 -12.54
N ARG A 169 -3.85 18.11 -11.22
CA ARG A 169 -5.10 18.58 -10.60
C ARG A 169 -4.77 19.59 -9.50
N PRO A 170 -5.60 20.60 -9.28
CA PRO A 170 -5.43 21.49 -8.13
C PRO A 170 -5.36 20.72 -6.82
N VAL A 171 -4.40 21.04 -5.94
CA VAL A 171 -4.25 20.37 -4.64
C VAL A 171 -5.53 20.44 -3.80
N LYS A 172 -6.27 21.56 -3.92
CA LYS A 172 -7.56 21.73 -3.25
C LYS A 172 -8.59 20.67 -3.67
N GLU A 173 -8.61 20.31 -4.96
CA GLU A 173 -9.49 19.24 -5.46
C GLU A 173 -9.03 17.87 -4.97
N LEU A 174 -7.70 17.61 -4.98
CA LEU A 174 -7.15 16.38 -4.42
C LEU A 174 -7.46 16.23 -2.92
N ALA A 175 -7.58 17.33 -2.19
CA ALA A 175 -7.98 17.31 -0.79
C ALA A 175 -9.43 16.85 -0.59
N ASN A 176 -10.32 17.00 -1.58
CA ASN A 176 -11.68 16.46 -1.55
C ASN A 176 -11.66 14.92 -1.55
N ASP A 177 -10.68 14.31 -2.24
CA ASP A 177 -10.48 12.86 -2.27
C ASP A 177 -10.15 12.29 -0.87
N LEU A 178 -9.79 13.14 0.10
CA LEU A 178 -9.56 12.76 1.51
C LEU A 178 -10.83 12.84 2.39
N GLY A 179 -11.99 13.13 1.80
CA GLY A 179 -13.27 13.16 2.52
C GLY A 179 -13.56 11.87 3.29
N TRP A 180 -13.16 10.74 2.74
CA TRP A 180 -13.35 9.42 3.35
C TRP A 180 -12.73 9.31 4.75
N ARG A 181 -11.65 10.01 5.06
CA ARG A 181 -11.04 10.06 6.39
C ARG A 181 -12.03 10.55 7.46
N ARG A 182 -13.02 11.34 7.05
CA ARG A 182 -14.12 11.86 7.89
C ARG A 182 -15.45 11.14 7.66
N GLY A 183 -15.45 10.07 6.86
CA GLY A 183 -16.64 9.27 6.55
C GLY A 183 -17.54 9.86 5.47
N VAL A 184 -17.02 10.75 4.63
CA VAL A 184 -17.80 11.36 3.55
C VAL A 184 -17.10 11.19 2.20
N LEU A 185 -17.90 11.13 1.15
CA LEU A 185 -17.47 11.25 -0.24
C LEU A 185 -17.86 12.63 -0.74
N MET A 186 -16.92 13.33 -1.37
CA MET A 186 -17.11 14.68 -1.88
C MET A 186 -16.97 14.66 -3.40
N PHE A 187 -18.02 15.06 -4.09
CA PHE A 187 -18.06 15.13 -5.55
C PHE A 187 -18.15 16.57 -6.01
N ASP A 188 -17.42 16.92 -7.05
CA ASP A 188 -17.44 18.23 -7.68
C ASP A 188 -17.34 18.03 -9.20
N HIS A 189 -18.40 18.30 -9.93
CA HIS A 189 -18.52 18.00 -11.36
C HIS A 189 -18.08 16.55 -11.71
N THR A 190 -18.45 15.60 -10.85
CA THR A 190 -18.09 14.19 -11.01
C THR A 190 -19.17 13.48 -11.81
N THR A 191 -18.78 12.65 -12.78
CA THR A 191 -19.77 11.88 -13.53
C THR A 191 -20.50 10.87 -12.62
N LEU A 192 -21.74 10.59 -12.93
CA LEU A 192 -22.55 9.62 -12.18
C LEU A 192 -21.86 8.24 -12.14
N ALA A 193 -21.19 7.85 -13.23
CA ALA A 193 -20.42 6.62 -13.29
C ALA A 193 -19.28 6.59 -12.27
N GLU A 194 -18.49 7.67 -12.17
CA GLU A 194 -17.39 7.78 -11.23
C GLU A 194 -17.90 7.82 -9.78
N ALA A 195 -18.98 8.59 -9.52
CA ALA A 195 -19.59 8.66 -8.20
C ALA A 195 -20.13 7.29 -7.75
N VAL A 196 -20.82 6.57 -8.64
CA VAL A 196 -21.31 5.21 -8.38
C VAL A 196 -20.17 4.23 -8.14
N ALA A 197 -19.11 4.29 -8.95
CA ALA A 197 -17.93 3.45 -8.77
C ALA A 197 -17.30 3.70 -7.39
N GLU A 198 -17.18 4.97 -6.97
CA GLU A 198 -16.63 5.31 -5.67
C GLU A 198 -17.53 4.82 -4.53
N PHE A 199 -18.86 5.04 -4.56
CA PHE A 199 -19.79 4.51 -3.56
C PHE A 199 -19.74 2.99 -3.44
N ASN A 200 -19.61 2.30 -4.57
CA ASN A 200 -19.55 0.85 -4.63
C ASN A 200 -18.32 0.24 -3.92
N ARG A 201 -17.30 1.04 -3.60
CA ARG A 201 -16.16 0.62 -2.77
C ARG A 201 -16.53 0.50 -1.30
N TYR A 202 -17.45 1.35 -0.81
CA TYR A 202 -17.77 1.47 0.62
C TYR A 202 -18.98 0.65 1.05
N SER A 203 -19.74 0.10 0.11
CA SER A 203 -20.97 -0.61 0.40
C SER A 203 -21.00 -2.02 -0.19
N ARG A 204 -21.61 -2.95 0.56
CA ARG A 204 -21.97 -4.26 0.03
C ARG A 204 -23.19 -4.19 -0.88
N GLN A 205 -24.15 -3.30 -0.56
CA GLN A 205 -25.25 -2.95 -1.45
C GLN A 205 -24.70 -2.14 -2.63
N LYS A 206 -24.90 -2.64 -3.84
CA LYS A 206 -24.30 -2.03 -5.04
C LYS A 206 -25.28 -1.10 -5.74
N ILE A 207 -24.74 -0.03 -6.30
CA ILE A 207 -25.47 0.85 -7.21
C ILE A 207 -25.13 0.44 -8.64
N VAL A 208 -26.13 0.32 -9.49
CA VAL A 208 -25.99 -0.03 -10.91
C VAL A 208 -26.69 1.03 -11.75
N ILE A 209 -26.01 1.51 -12.76
CA ILE A 209 -26.58 2.39 -13.80
C ILE A 209 -27.10 1.50 -14.92
N ALA A 210 -28.42 1.47 -15.11
CA ALA A 210 -29.07 0.64 -16.12
C ALA A 210 -28.94 1.22 -17.53
N ASP A 211 -28.85 2.55 -17.64
CA ASP A 211 -28.74 3.26 -18.92
C ASP A 211 -27.37 3.92 -19.08
N PRO A 212 -26.54 3.53 -20.06
CA PRO A 212 -25.23 4.14 -20.29
C PRO A 212 -25.27 5.64 -20.59
N GLN A 213 -26.41 6.19 -21.04
CA GLN A 213 -26.52 7.62 -21.36
C GLN A 213 -26.46 8.47 -20.11
N ILE A 214 -27.10 8.04 -19.01
CA ILE A 214 -27.08 8.78 -17.76
C ILE A 214 -25.72 8.69 -17.01
N ALA A 215 -24.87 7.76 -17.38
CA ALA A 215 -23.55 7.55 -16.76
C ALA A 215 -22.65 8.82 -16.82
N LYS A 216 -22.88 9.68 -17.83
CA LYS A 216 -22.12 10.92 -18.07
C LYS A 216 -22.71 12.15 -17.38
N LEU A 217 -23.89 12.04 -16.78
CA LEU A 217 -24.47 13.16 -16.02
C LEU A 217 -23.55 13.49 -14.84
N GLU A 218 -23.41 14.78 -14.57
CA GLU A 218 -22.58 15.25 -13.47
C GLU A 218 -23.39 15.39 -12.19
N ILE A 219 -22.75 15.04 -11.08
CA ILE A 219 -23.29 15.24 -9.73
C ILE A 219 -22.26 15.96 -8.87
N GLY A 220 -22.74 16.83 -7.97
CA GLY A 220 -21.93 17.48 -6.95
C GLY A 220 -22.58 17.32 -5.58
N GLY A 221 -21.73 17.40 -4.53
CA GLY A 221 -22.21 17.34 -3.16
C GLY A 221 -21.32 16.53 -2.25
N THR A 222 -21.69 16.48 -0.97
CA THR A 222 -21.00 15.72 0.07
C THR A 222 -21.99 14.72 0.66
N PHE A 223 -21.58 13.45 0.69
CA PHE A 223 -22.43 12.34 1.10
C PHE A 223 -21.73 11.48 2.14
N PRO A 224 -22.42 10.94 3.16
CA PRO A 224 -21.88 9.88 3.99
C PRO A 224 -21.47 8.67 3.12
N SER A 225 -20.27 8.14 3.35
CA SER A 225 -19.72 7.08 2.51
C SER A 225 -20.47 5.74 2.64
N ASP A 226 -21.24 5.57 3.70
CA ASP A 226 -22.00 4.37 4.04
C ASP A 226 -23.50 4.45 3.70
N ASP A 227 -23.99 5.60 3.19
CA ASP A 227 -25.42 5.80 2.88
C ASP A 227 -25.67 5.84 1.35
N VAL A 228 -25.60 4.67 0.72
CA VAL A 228 -25.92 4.52 -0.73
C VAL A 228 -27.38 4.89 -1.04
N LYS A 229 -28.29 4.75 -0.07
CA LYS A 229 -29.73 5.10 -0.25
C LYS A 229 -29.90 6.62 -0.32
N LEU A 230 -29.18 7.37 0.52
CA LEU A 230 -29.18 8.83 0.44
C LEU A 230 -28.66 9.30 -0.92
N PHE A 231 -27.57 8.70 -1.41
CA PHE A 231 -27.06 9.01 -2.73
C PHE A 231 -28.09 8.73 -3.84
N GLY A 232 -28.76 7.56 -3.81
CA GLY A 232 -29.84 7.25 -4.74
C GLY A 232 -30.97 8.27 -4.70
N ARG A 233 -31.43 8.67 -3.51
CA ARG A 233 -32.45 9.73 -3.38
C ARG A 233 -31.98 11.09 -3.94
N ALA A 234 -30.70 11.42 -3.72
CA ALA A 234 -30.13 12.65 -4.26
C ALA A 234 -30.09 12.66 -5.78
N THR A 235 -29.74 11.54 -6.43
CA THR A 235 -29.77 11.42 -7.90
C THR A 235 -31.19 11.55 -8.45
N HIS A 236 -32.18 10.97 -7.78
CA HIS A 236 -33.60 11.16 -8.14
C HIS A 236 -33.99 12.63 -8.08
N ILE A 237 -33.70 13.33 -6.99
CA ILE A 237 -34.13 14.73 -6.79
C ILE A 237 -33.37 15.68 -7.72
N ALA A 238 -32.04 15.53 -7.83
CA ALA A 238 -31.19 16.48 -8.54
C ALA A 238 -31.19 16.27 -10.06
N LEU A 239 -31.31 15.03 -10.52
CA LEU A 239 -31.19 14.66 -11.94
C LEU A 239 -32.50 14.14 -12.54
N GLY A 240 -33.58 13.98 -11.76
CA GLY A 240 -34.86 13.45 -12.21
C GLY A 240 -34.83 11.97 -12.59
N LEU A 241 -33.83 11.23 -12.12
CA LEU A 241 -33.63 9.82 -12.48
C LEU A 241 -34.54 8.91 -11.68
N HIS A 242 -34.95 7.81 -12.27
CA HIS A 242 -35.68 6.76 -11.58
C HIS A 242 -34.71 5.91 -10.74
N VAL A 243 -35.07 5.64 -9.48
CA VAL A 243 -34.24 4.87 -8.54
C VAL A 243 -35.09 3.78 -7.92
N GLU A 244 -34.69 2.55 -8.15
CA GLU A 244 -35.38 1.37 -7.65
C GLU A 244 -34.43 0.52 -6.78
N GLU A 245 -34.89 0.08 -5.61
CA GLU A 245 -34.16 -0.87 -4.77
C GLU A 245 -34.63 -2.29 -5.11
N ARG A 246 -33.69 -3.14 -5.55
CA ARG A 246 -33.93 -4.56 -5.88
C ARG A 246 -32.95 -5.41 -5.07
N ASP A 247 -33.46 -6.19 -4.14
CA ASP A 247 -32.64 -7.04 -3.26
C ASP A 247 -31.50 -6.25 -2.60
N ASN A 248 -30.26 -6.54 -2.97
CA ASN A 248 -29.06 -5.87 -2.45
C ASN A 248 -28.46 -4.86 -3.47
N THR A 249 -29.27 -4.34 -4.37
CA THR A 249 -28.84 -3.44 -5.44
C THR A 249 -29.76 -2.22 -5.54
N ILE A 250 -29.18 -1.05 -5.78
CA ILE A 250 -29.90 0.18 -6.14
C ILE A 250 -29.71 0.36 -7.66
N VAL A 251 -30.79 0.32 -8.42
CA VAL A 251 -30.76 0.52 -9.88
C VAL A 251 -31.16 1.95 -10.19
N ILE A 252 -30.31 2.66 -10.93
CA ILE A 252 -30.58 4.03 -11.42
C ILE A 252 -30.82 3.97 -12.93
N SER A 253 -31.91 4.50 -13.38
CA SER A 253 -32.33 4.56 -14.79
C SER A 253 -32.92 5.92 -15.15
N GLN A 254 -33.20 6.14 -16.44
CA GLN A 254 -33.87 7.32 -16.95
C GLN A 254 -35.35 7.31 -16.57
#